data_9877b53839d70241f8257d9f6022777d
#
_entry.id   9877b53839d70241f8257d9f6022777d
#
_cell.length_a   1.000
_cell.length_b   1.000
_cell.length_c   1.000
_cell.angle_alpha   90.00
_cell.angle_beta   90.00
_cell.angle_gamma   90.00
#
_symmetry.space_group_name_H-M   'P 1'
#
loop_
_entity.id
_entity.type
_entity.pdbx_description
1 polymer ?
#
loop_
_entity_poly.entity_id
_entity_poly.type
_entity_poly.pdbx_seq_one_letter_code
_entity_poly.pdbx_strand_id
1 'polypeptide(L)'
;MKMKKPKISVIMPSLNVGDYMEQCLSSVLNQSLKEIEVICVDAGSTDQTLDIIKKFQKNDKRIKILNSDKKSYGHQVNMGLKEARGIYISIVETDDYIDEDMLKDLYESSHDNTVDIIKGNFYHLNDYDDKIDLVPDKSKSNLTPNVIFTLKEKPLFIEGHPSIWAGIYLKEFLDKNNITFLEVPKGGWVDNPFFYETALKAQKIIYLDKPVYFYRETNPNSSTNDFNDDTLPMKRILDMYNILEENNVQDENIIFFFYKRLFIYIEIILENNDNDLASLDYETCCYIQRVLKKVDYDFVRSELISNFKVLYYKFMSPLLLQHFEER
;
A
#
# COMPACT_ATOMS: atom_id res chain seq x y z
N MET A 1 27.89 -20.71 -15.46
CA MET A 1 26.81 -21.25 -14.61
C MET A 1 25.53 -20.52 -14.96
N LYS A 2 24.43 -21.21 -15.33
CA LYS A 2 23.12 -20.57 -15.41
C LYS A 2 22.75 -20.10 -14.01
N MET A 3 22.52 -18.82 -13.84
CA MET A 3 22.02 -18.30 -12.56
C MET A 3 20.70 -19.03 -12.25
N LYS A 4 20.59 -19.61 -11.05
CA LYS A 4 19.31 -20.16 -10.56
C LYS A 4 18.25 -19.06 -10.63
N LYS A 5 17.02 -19.41 -10.99
CA LYS A 5 15.89 -18.47 -10.95
C LYS A 5 15.75 -17.96 -9.51
N PRO A 6 15.69 -16.63 -9.28
CA PRO A 6 15.49 -16.12 -7.94
C PRO A 6 14.15 -16.59 -7.39
N LYS A 7 14.07 -16.79 -6.08
CA LYS A 7 12.83 -17.08 -5.37
C LYS A 7 11.97 -15.83 -5.27
N ILE A 8 12.60 -14.70 -4.94
CA ILE A 8 11.92 -13.42 -4.78
C ILE A 8 12.65 -12.33 -5.58
N SER A 9 11.90 -11.53 -6.31
CA SER A 9 12.36 -10.24 -6.83
C SER A 9 11.91 -9.14 -5.88
N VAL A 10 12.86 -8.42 -5.29
CA VAL A 10 12.58 -7.26 -4.44
C VAL A 10 12.63 -6.02 -5.31
N ILE A 11 11.51 -5.31 -5.41
CA ILE A 11 11.39 -4.06 -6.15
C ILE A 11 11.50 -2.90 -5.15
N MET A 12 12.42 -1.98 -5.42
CA MET A 12 12.73 -0.84 -4.56
C MET A 12 12.57 0.46 -5.37
N PRO A 13 11.37 1.07 -5.39
CA PRO A 13 11.17 2.38 -6.01
C PRO A 13 11.87 3.46 -5.18
N SER A 14 12.61 4.36 -5.82
CA SER A 14 13.39 5.39 -5.12
C SER A 14 13.31 6.76 -5.79
N LEU A 15 13.22 7.81 -4.96
CA LEU A 15 13.34 9.20 -5.36
C LEU A 15 13.75 10.06 -4.16
N ASN A 16 15.00 10.56 -4.14
CA ASN A 16 15.53 11.43 -3.10
C ASN A 16 15.38 10.87 -1.67
N VAL A 17 15.92 9.68 -1.44
CA VAL A 17 15.88 8.93 -0.16
C VAL A 17 17.29 8.61 0.35
N GLY A 18 18.27 9.45 0.01
CA GLY A 18 19.68 9.23 0.33
C GLY A 18 19.97 9.00 1.81
N ASP A 19 19.21 9.64 2.71
CA ASP A 19 19.39 9.49 4.16
C ASP A 19 18.99 8.10 4.68
N TYR A 20 18.12 7.38 3.97
CA TYR A 20 17.58 6.07 4.38
C TYR A 20 18.09 4.91 3.53
N MET A 21 18.50 5.19 2.28
CA MET A 21 18.82 4.18 1.26
C MET A 21 19.89 3.18 1.72
N GLU A 22 20.91 3.60 2.44
CA GLU A 22 21.99 2.68 2.90
C GLU A 22 21.46 1.64 3.90
N GLN A 23 20.61 2.05 4.85
CA GLN A 23 19.97 1.17 5.81
C GLN A 23 19.00 0.20 5.13
N CYS A 24 18.12 0.74 4.28
CA CYS A 24 17.12 -0.03 3.55
C CYS A 24 17.78 -1.10 2.68
N LEU A 25 18.70 -0.71 1.81
CA LEU A 25 19.37 -1.63 0.89
C LEU A 25 20.22 -2.67 1.63
N SER A 26 20.86 -2.27 2.72
CA SER A 26 21.60 -3.21 3.59
C SER A 26 20.66 -4.26 4.19
N SER A 27 19.48 -3.91 4.67
CA SER A 27 18.52 -4.86 5.25
C SER A 27 18.02 -5.89 4.21
N VAL A 28 17.83 -5.47 2.96
CA VAL A 28 17.44 -6.35 1.85
C VAL A 28 18.59 -7.28 1.44
N LEU A 29 19.81 -6.79 1.35
CA LEU A 29 20.95 -7.61 0.90
C LEU A 29 21.41 -8.62 1.97
N ASN A 30 21.18 -8.32 3.25
CA ASN A 30 21.54 -9.17 4.38
C ASN A 30 20.48 -10.23 4.70
N GLN A 31 19.34 -10.27 3.96
CA GLN A 31 18.33 -11.29 4.17
C GLN A 31 18.91 -12.70 4.25
N SER A 32 18.37 -13.53 5.15
CA SER A 32 18.79 -14.93 5.30
C SER A 32 18.49 -15.76 4.07
N LEU A 33 17.41 -15.46 3.33
CA LEU A 33 17.12 -16.00 2.00
C LEU A 33 18.04 -15.36 0.95
N LYS A 34 19.00 -16.13 0.40
CA LYS A 34 20.00 -15.61 -0.53
C LYS A 34 19.58 -15.63 -1.99
N GLU A 35 18.61 -16.46 -2.38
CA GLU A 35 18.10 -16.60 -3.74
C GLU A 35 17.13 -15.48 -4.11
N ILE A 36 17.59 -14.22 -4.00
CA ILE A 36 16.84 -13.03 -4.37
C ILE A 36 17.52 -12.26 -5.49
N GLU A 37 16.76 -11.44 -6.20
CA GLU A 37 17.27 -10.32 -7.00
C GLU A 37 16.68 -9.02 -6.46
N VAL A 38 17.41 -7.93 -6.61
CA VAL A 38 17.02 -6.60 -6.13
C VAL A 38 16.95 -5.67 -7.32
N ILE A 39 15.80 -5.06 -7.54
CA ILE A 39 15.55 -4.16 -8.67
C ILE A 39 15.27 -2.76 -8.10
N CYS A 40 16.32 -1.93 -8.07
CA CYS A 40 16.20 -0.54 -7.68
C CYS A 40 15.73 0.27 -8.89
N VAL A 41 14.62 0.98 -8.75
CA VAL A 41 14.06 1.81 -9.81
C VAL A 41 14.12 3.29 -9.38
N ASP A 42 15.09 4.03 -9.91
CA ASP A 42 15.30 5.44 -9.56
C ASP A 42 14.52 6.36 -10.51
N ALA A 43 13.79 7.33 -9.94
CA ALA A 43 13.00 8.29 -10.71
C ALA A 43 13.74 9.66 -10.90
N GLY A 44 15.05 9.60 -11.08
CA GLY A 44 15.88 10.77 -11.29
C GLY A 44 16.19 11.51 -10.00
N SER A 45 16.67 10.78 -8.99
CA SER A 45 17.14 11.36 -7.73
C SER A 45 18.27 12.36 -7.97
N THR A 46 18.24 13.46 -7.23
CA THR A 46 19.21 14.57 -7.30
C THR A 46 20.11 14.65 -6.07
N ASP A 47 19.82 13.84 -5.06
CA ASP A 47 20.62 13.64 -3.87
C ASP A 47 21.60 12.45 -4.03
N GLN A 48 22.12 11.91 -2.93
CA GLN A 48 23.08 10.80 -2.94
C GLN A 48 22.43 9.40 -3.17
N THR A 49 21.11 9.32 -3.35
CA THR A 49 20.38 8.03 -3.50
C THR A 49 21.02 7.13 -4.56
N LEU A 50 21.17 7.63 -5.78
CA LEU A 50 21.67 6.82 -6.90
C LEU A 50 23.15 6.43 -6.72
N ASP A 51 23.96 7.28 -6.09
CA ASP A 51 25.36 6.99 -5.83
C ASP A 51 25.53 5.89 -4.77
N ILE A 52 24.67 5.88 -3.75
CA ILE A 52 24.61 4.80 -2.76
C ILE A 52 24.25 3.48 -3.45
N ILE A 53 23.18 3.46 -4.26
CA ILE A 53 22.76 2.23 -4.98
C ILE A 53 23.89 1.72 -5.87
N LYS A 54 24.58 2.58 -6.62
CA LYS A 54 25.72 2.20 -7.47
C LYS A 54 26.90 1.66 -6.67
N LYS A 55 27.18 2.21 -5.48
CA LYS A 55 28.21 1.70 -4.56
C LYS A 55 27.92 0.26 -4.14
N PHE A 56 26.68 -0.05 -3.78
CA PHE A 56 26.27 -1.41 -3.43
C PHE A 56 26.29 -2.34 -4.63
N GLN A 57 25.81 -1.92 -5.80
CA GLN A 57 25.80 -2.72 -7.04
C GLN A 57 27.19 -3.18 -7.46
N LYS A 58 28.23 -2.38 -7.23
CA LYS A 58 29.62 -2.79 -7.53
C LYS A 58 30.06 -4.04 -6.75
N ASN A 59 29.49 -4.23 -5.55
CA ASN A 59 29.87 -5.31 -4.63
C ASN A 59 28.85 -6.47 -4.62
N ASP A 60 27.61 -6.24 -5.08
CA ASP A 60 26.55 -7.24 -5.09
C ASP A 60 25.86 -7.34 -6.45
N LYS A 61 26.07 -8.49 -7.12
CA LYS A 61 25.53 -8.74 -8.47
C LYS A 61 24.02 -9.01 -8.50
N ARG A 62 23.38 -9.11 -7.34
CA ARG A 62 21.92 -9.27 -7.26
C ARG A 62 21.19 -7.97 -7.60
N ILE A 63 21.88 -6.83 -7.53
CA ILE A 63 21.29 -5.51 -7.75
C ILE A 63 21.24 -5.18 -9.23
N LYS A 64 20.05 -4.84 -9.72
CA LYS A 64 19.77 -4.23 -11.01
C LYS A 64 19.27 -2.81 -10.79
N ILE A 65 19.79 -1.85 -11.55
CA ILE A 65 19.31 -0.47 -11.52
C ILE A 65 18.51 -0.19 -12.79
N LEU A 66 17.34 0.38 -12.63
CA LEU A 66 16.50 0.93 -13.68
C LEU A 66 16.34 2.44 -13.45
N ASN A 67 16.31 3.20 -14.54
CA ASN A 67 16.03 4.63 -14.48
C ASN A 67 14.62 4.87 -15.00
N SER A 68 13.75 5.40 -14.15
CA SER A 68 12.40 5.80 -14.53
C SER A 68 12.43 7.17 -15.20
N ASP A 69 11.69 7.33 -16.28
CA ASP A 69 11.48 8.60 -16.98
C ASP A 69 10.32 9.41 -16.37
N LYS A 70 9.61 8.83 -15.38
CA LYS A 70 8.49 9.46 -14.69
C LYS A 70 8.68 9.46 -13.18
N LYS A 71 8.33 10.57 -12.54
CA LYS A 71 8.22 10.68 -11.08
C LYS A 71 6.84 10.14 -10.64
N SER A 72 6.67 8.84 -10.76
CA SER A 72 5.45 8.11 -10.41
C SER A 72 5.84 6.79 -9.75
N TYR A 73 5.42 6.62 -8.51
CA TYR A 73 5.64 5.40 -7.75
C TYR A 73 5.09 4.16 -8.49
N GLY A 74 3.84 4.24 -8.94
CA GLY A 74 3.21 3.14 -9.68
C GLY A 74 3.97 2.79 -10.95
N HIS A 75 4.48 3.79 -11.70
CA HIS A 75 5.31 3.54 -12.88
C HIS A 75 6.62 2.84 -12.51
N GLN A 76 7.30 3.28 -11.45
CA GLN A 76 8.53 2.64 -10.98
C GLN A 76 8.30 1.18 -10.61
N VAL A 77 7.23 0.88 -9.83
CA VAL A 77 6.90 -0.50 -9.46
C VAL A 77 6.57 -1.33 -10.70
N ASN A 78 5.79 -0.80 -11.65
CA ASN A 78 5.45 -1.49 -12.90
C ASN A 78 6.69 -1.81 -13.75
N MET A 79 7.67 -0.90 -13.81
CA MET A 79 8.96 -1.20 -14.45
C MET A 79 9.67 -2.37 -13.75
N GLY A 80 9.67 -2.38 -12.42
CA GLY A 80 10.22 -3.48 -11.61
C GLY A 80 9.51 -4.80 -11.87
N LEU A 81 8.16 -4.82 -11.87
CA LEU A 81 7.33 -5.99 -12.15
C LEU A 81 7.65 -6.61 -13.52
N LYS A 82 7.81 -5.77 -14.54
CA LYS A 82 8.17 -6.21 -15.90
C LYS A 82 9.54 -6.88 -15.98
N GLU A 83 10.50 -6.40 -15.21
CA GLU A 83 11.87 -6.90 -15.18
C GLU A 83 12.11 -8.06 -14.23
N ALA A 84 11.17 -8.30 -13.31
CA ALA A 84 11.24 -9.31 -12.28
C ALA A 84 11.20 -10.73 -12.85
N ARG A 85 12.11 -11.60 -12.34
CA ARG A 85 12.25 -13.00 -12.72
C ARG A 85 11.99 -13.96 -11.56
N GLY A 86 11.78 -13.44 -10.36
CA GLY A 86 11.45 -14.20 -9.17
C GLY A 86 10.15 -14.98 -9.31
N ILE A 87 9.98 -15.97 -8.45
CA ILE A 87 8.70 -16.67 -8.31
C ILE A 87 7.70 -15.75 -7.64
N TYR A 88 8.16 -15.03 -6.60
CA TYR A 88 7.41 -14.02 -5.88
C TYR A 88 7.99 -12.62 -6.11
N ILE A 89 7.13 -11.63 -5.92
CA ILE A 89 7.48 -10.21 -5.90
C ILE A 89 7.36 -9.72 -4.45
N SER A 90 8.35 -8.98 -3.97
CA SER A 90 8.29 -8.15 -2.77
C SER A 90 8.51 -6.70 -3.18
N ILE A 91 7.82 -5.77 -2.55
CA ILE A 91 8.05 -4.34 -2.71
C ILE A 91 8.62 -3.85 -1.39
N VAL A 92 9.66 -3.05 -1.41
CA VAL A 92 10.26 -2.47 -0.20
C VAL A 92 10.40 -0.97 -0.42
N GLU A 93 9.75 -0.19 0.44
CA GLU A 93 9.89 1.27 0.44
C GLU A 93 11.29 1.67 0.89
N THR A 94 11.86 2.65 0.21
CA THR A 94 13.30 2.93 0.34
C THR A 94 13.65 3.86 1.51
N ASP A 95 12.66 4.32 2.25
CA ASP A 95 12.78 5.01 3.55
C ASP A 95 12.58 4.07 4.76
N ASP A 96 12.23 2.81 4.51
CA ASP A 96 11.99 1.76 5.51
C ASP A 96 13.15 0.75 5.58
N TYR A 97 13.02 -0.26 6.42
CA TYR A 97 13.89 -1.44 6.42
C TYR A 97 13.13 -2.71 6.86
N ILE A 98 13.73 -3.88 6.62
CA ILE A 98 13.07 -5.16 6.84
C ILE A 98 13.86 -6.05 7.84
N ASP A 99 13.12 -6.93 8.55
CA ASP A 99 13.71 -7.94 9.43
C ASP A 99 14.58 -8.92 8.61
N GLU A 100 15.66 -9.42 9.20
CA GLU A 100 16.65 -10.28 8.51
C GLU A 100 16.08 -11.59 7.97
N ASP A 101 14.98 -12.09 8.54
CA ASP A 101 14.29 -13.31 8.13
C ASP A 101 13.00 -13.06 7.34
N MET A 102 12.62 -11.81 7.08
CA MET A 102 11.34 -11.49 6.42
C MET A 102 11.10 -12.30 5.15
N LEU A 103 12.03 -12.23 4.19
CA LEU A 103 11.83 -12.88 2.90
C LEU A 103 11.85 -14.41 3.01
N LYS A 104 12.59 -14.96 3.96
CA LYS A 104 12.62 -16.40 4.26
C LYS A 104 11.29 -16.86 4.84
N ASP A 105 10.81 -16.21 5.90
CA ASP A 105 9.57 -16.59 6.60
C ASP A 105 8.36 -16.54 5.67
N LEU A 106 8.27 -15.47 4.88
CA LEU A 106 7.21 -15.33 3.86
C LEU A 106 7.33 -16.43 2.79
N TYR A 107 8.56 -16.70 2.28
CA TYR A 107 8.73 -17.71 1.25
C TYR A 107 8.48 -19.14 1.76
N GLU A 108 8.88 -19.48 2.98
CA GLU A 108 8.62 -20.79 3.59
C GLU A 108 7.13 -21.07 3.78
N SER A 109 6.32 -20.01 3.89
CA SER A 109 4.85 -20.11 3.96
C SER A 109 4.18 -20.23 2.59
N SER A 110 4.93 -20.37 1.50
CA SER A 110 4.41 -20.38 0.12
C SER A 110 3.69 -21.67 -0.29
N HIS A 111 3.77 -22.73 0.51
CA HIS A 111 3.19 -24.04 0.19
C HIS A 111 3.53 -24.50 -1.23
N ASP A 112 4.82 -24.67 -1.51
CA ASP A 112 5.36 -25.06 -2.83
C ASP A 112 4.99 -24.07 -3.95
N ASN A 113 4.98 -22.78 -3.64
CA ASN A 113 4.66 -21.67 -4.57
C ASN A 113 3.23 -21.73 -5.12
N THR A 114 2.25 -22.10 -4.28
CA THR A 114 0.83 -22.15 -4.68
C THR A 114 -0.03 -21.06 -4.03
N VAL A 115 0.53 -20.25 -3.12
CA VAL A 115 -0.17 -19.18 -2.41
C VAL A 115 0.01 -17.87 -3.18
N ASP A 116 -1.09 -17.18 -3.45
CA ASP A 116 -1.09 -15.94 -4.26
C ASP A 116 -0.50 -14.75 -3.50
N ILE A 117 -0.85 -14.62 -2.21
CA ILE A 117 -0.40 -13.54 -1.33
C ILE A 117 0.03 -14.12 0.02
N ILE A 118 1.25 -13.82 0.44
CA ILE A 118 1.71 -14.09 1.80
C ILE A 118 2.09 -12.75 2.42
N LYS A 119 1.43 -12.39 3.52
CA LYS A 119 1.58 -11.10 4.17
C LYS A 119 2.00 -11.27 5.62
N GLY A 120 2.99 -10.53 6.06
CA GLY A 120 3.40 -10.42 7.45
C GLY A 120 2.76 -9.23 8.15
N ASN A 121 2.99 -9.13 9.45
CA ASN A 121 2.72 -7.95 10.24
C ASN A 121 3.90 -6.96 10.14
N PHE A 122 3.76 -5.78 10.74
CA PHE A 122 4.80 -4.75 10.72
C PHE A 122 4.85 -3.97 12.03
N TYR A 123 5.96 -3.27 12.24
CA TYR A 123 6.11 -2.27 13.29
C TYR A 123 5.90 -0.87 12.72
N HIS A 124 5.17 -0.03 13.44
CA HIS A 124 5.28 1.41 13.34
C HIS A 124 6.61 1.81 13.99
N LEU A 125 7.50 2.40 13.20
CA LEU A 125 8.83 2.83 13.64
C LEU A 125 8.84 4.34 13.82
N ASN A 126 9.08 4.77 15.05
CA ASN A 126 9.32 6.16 15.41
C ASN A 126 10.75 6.30 15.93
N ASP A 127 11.61 6.97 15.17
CA ASP A 127 13.03 7.15 15.46
C ASP A 127 13.39 8.65 15.58
N TYR A 128 12.99 9.23 16.71
CA TYR A 128 13.31 10.61 17.05
C TYR A 128 14.46 10.67 18.06
N ASP A 129 15.40 11.61 17.86
CA ASP A 129 16.44 11.97 18.85
C ASP A 129 17.15 10.77 19.51
N ASP A 130 17.68 9.85 18.70
CA ASP A 130 18.35 8.62 19.14
C ASP A 130 17.48 7.62 19.93
N LYS A 131 16.16 7.83 19.96
CA LYS A 131 15.20 6.88 20.53
C LYS A 131 14.47 6.16 19.41
N ILE A 132 14.41 4.85 19.54
CA ILE A 132 13.62 3.99 18.63
C ILE A 132 12.43 3.45 19.41
N ASP A 133 11.22 3.77 18.95
CA ASP A 133 9.98 3.19 19.44
C ASP A 133 9.37 2.30 18.37
N LEU A 134 9.04 1.06 18.72
CA LEU A 134 8.51 0.05 17.82
C LEU A 134 7.18 -0.45 18.36
N VAL A 135 6.10 -0.10 17.66
CA VAL A 135 4.75 -0.54 18.01
C VAL A 135 4.22 -1.50 16.95
N PRO A 136 3.93 -2.77 17.26
CA PRO A 136 3.36 -3.67 16.26
C PRO A 136 1.95 -3.24 15.86
N ASP A 137 1.65 -3.30 14.55
CA ASP A 137 0.30 -3.04 14.06
C ASP A 137 -0.69 -4.08 14.60
N LYS A 138 -1.89 -3.61 14.95
CA LYS A 138 -2.95 -4.45 15.53
C LYS A 138 -4.20 -4.56 14.66
N SER A 139 -4.21 -3.92 13.50
CA SER A 139 -5.40 -3.88 12.63
C SER A 139 -5.87 -5.26 12.20
N LYS A 140 -4.96 -6.23 12.10
CA LYS A 140 -5.21 -7.60 11.67
C LYS A 140 -5.10 -8.64 12.80
N SER A 141 -5.05 -8.22 14.06
CA SER A 141 -4.91 -9.11 15.23
C SER A 141 -6.02 -10.17 15.37
N ASN A 142 -7.17 -9.94 14.74
CA ASN A 142 -8.29 -10.89 14.72
C ASN A 142 -8.24 -11.90 13.56
N LEU A 143 -7.23 -11.84 12.69
CA LEU A 143 -7.00 -12.87 11.69
C LEU A 143 -6.31 -14.08 12.33
N THR A 144 -6.76 -15.27 11.97
CA THR A 144 -6.06 -16.51 12.36
C THR A 144 -4.80 -16.63 11.52
N PRO A 145 -3.59 -16.61 12.12
CA PRO A 145 -2.35 -16.68 11.37
C PRO A 145 -2.07 -18.08 10.80
N ASN A 146 -1.23 -18.16 9.77
CA ASN A 146 -0.76 -19.40 9.15
C ASN A 146 -1.88 -20.31 8.57
N VAL A 147 -3.02 -19.74 8.22
CA VAL A 147 -4.13 -20.45 7.59
C VAL A 147 -4.38 -19.87 6.21
N ILE A 148 -4.61 -20.72 5.22
CA ILE A 148 -5.02 -20.29 3.87
C ILE A 148 -6.49 -19.85 3.91
N PHE A 149 -6.77 -18.68 3.33
CA PHE A 149 -8.12 -18.14 3.21
C PHE A 149 -8.29 -17.35 1.90
N THR A 150 -9.52 -17.08 1.53
CA THR A 150 -9.92 -16.10 0.52
C THR A 150 -10.42 -14.82 1.19
N LEU A 151 -10.44 -13.71 0.46
CA LEU A 151 -11.01 -12.47 1.01
C LEU A 151 -12.45 -12.63 1.48
N LYS A 152 -13.25 -13.44 0.77
CA LYS A 152 -14.65 -13.74 1.16
C LYS A 152 -14.74 -14.43 2.52
N GLU A 153 -13.81 -15.33 2.84
CA GLU A 153 -13.78 -16.02 4.14
C GLU A 153 -13.27 -15.13 5.27
N LYS A 154 -12.38 -14.20 4.95
CA LYS A 154 -11.77 -13.28 5.93
C LYS A 154 -11.75 -11.83 5.40
N PRO A 155 -12.91 -11.16 5.32
CA PRO A 155 -13.00 -9.78 4.81
C PRO A 155 -12.18 -8.76 5.63
N LEU A 156 -11.93 -9.06 6.91
CA LEU A 156 -11.06 -8.28 7.79
C LEU A 156 -9.65 -8.05 7.21
N PHE A 157 -9.20 -8.89 6.28
CA PHE A 157 -7.88 -8.76 5.66
C PHE A 157 -7.65 -7.41 5.00
N ILE A 158 -8.69 -6.75 4.48
CA ILE A 158 -8.60 -5.43 3.86
C ILE A 158 -8.79 -4.27 4.84
N GLU A 159 -8.95 -4.53 6.14
CA GLU A 159 -8.97 -3.49 7.16
C GLU A 159 -7.57 -2.94 7.46
N GLY A 160 -7.51 -1.71 7.98
CA GLY A 160 -6.25 -1.06 8.37
C GLY A 160 -5.37 -0.67 7.17
N HIS A 161 -4.10 -0.44 7.43
CA HIS A 161 -3.13 -0.03 6.41
C HIS A 161 -2.96 -1.12 5.32
N PRO A 162 -2.89 -0.78 4.02
CA PRO A 162 -2.66 -1.75 2.94
C PRO A 162 -1.32 -2.48 3.10
N SER A 163 -0.29 -1.79 3.63
CA SER A 163 1.06 -2.33 3.95
C SER A 163 1.55 -3.35 2.92
N ILE A 164 1.45 -3.00 1.62
CA ILE A 164 1.76 -3.90 0.50
C ILE A 164 3.20 -4.43 0.55
N TRP A 165 4.08 -3.68 1.19
CA TRP A 165 5.48 -3.94 1.37
C TRP A 165 5.79 -5.01 2.46
N ALA A 166 4.88 -5.28 3.40
CA ALA A 166 5.04 -6.35 4.40
C ALA A 166 4.60 -7.72 3.84
N GLY A 167 4.91 -8.04 2.59
CA GLY A 167 4.45 -9.28 1.98
C GLY A 167 5.13 -9.63 0.67
N ILE A 168 4.75 -10.80 0.14
CA ILE A 168 5.14 -11.28 -1.18
C ILE A 168 3.91 -11.70 -1.98
N TYR A 169 3.97 -11.49 -3.29
CA TYR A 169 2.90 -11.75 -4.25
C TYR A 169 3.40 -12.73 -5.31
N LEU A 170 2.68 -13.80 -5.57
CA LEU A 170 3.04 -14.76 -6.61
C LEU A 170 3.03 -14.06 -7.97
N LYS A 171 4.19 -14.04 -8.65
CA LYS A 171 4.31 -13.33 -9.93
C LYS A 171 3.34 -13.84 -11.00
N GLU A 172 3.17 -15.16 -11.10
CA GLU A 172 2.23 -15.78 -12.04
C GLU A 172 0.77 -15.33 -11.78
N PHE A 173 0.38 -15.17 -10.51
CA PHE A 173 -0.93 -14.63 -10.12
C PHE A 173 -1.10 -13.18 -10.61
N LEU A 174 -0.11 -12.32 -10.38
CA LEU A 174 -0.14 -10.93 -10.86
C LEU A 174 -0.23 -10.86 -12.39
N ASP A 175 0.63 -11.61 -13.09
CA ASP A 175 0.68 -11.65 -14.55
C ASP A 175 -0.64 -12.17 -15.16
N LYS A 176 -1.17 -13.28 -14.64
CA LYS A 176 -2.41 -13.90 -15.12
C LYS A 176 -3.64 -12.98 -14.99
N ASN A 177 -3.67 -12.17 -13.93
CA ASN A 177 -4.77 -11.26 -13.66
C ASN A 177 -4.53 -9.84 -14.18
N ASN A 178 -3.41 -9.58 -14.87
CA ASN A 178 -2.98 -8.27 -15.36
C ASN A 178 -2.95 -7.20 -14.27
N ILE A 179 -2.57 -7.57 -13.04
CA ILE A 179 -2.54 -6.66 -11.91
C ILE A 179 -1.28 -5.79 -11.98
N THR A 180 -1.48 -4.47 -12.05
CA THR A 180 -0.44 -3.46 -12.10
C THR A 180 -0.81 -2.27 -11.22
N PHE A 181 0.14 -1.39 -10.96
CA PHE A 181 -0.12 -0.15 -10.25
C PHE A 181 -0.67 0.93 -11.18
N LEU A 182 -1.51 1.80 -10.65
CA LEU A 182 -1.91 3.02 -11.34
C LEU A 182 -0.71 3.94 -11.50
N GLU A 183 -0.48 4.44 -12.72
CA GLU A 183 0.63 5.35 -13.01
C GLU A 183 0.17 6.80 -12.89
N VAL A 184 0.12 7.31 -11.68
CA VAL A 184 -0.20 8.70 -11.37
C VAL A 184 1.07 9.42 -10.87
N PRO A 185 1.11 10.76 -10.93
CA PRO A 185 2.25 11.52 -10.40
C PRO A 185 2.48 11.28 -8.91
N LYS A 186 3.73 11.32 -8.46
CA LYS A 186 4.19 11.10 -7.08
C LYS A 186 3.81 9.69 -6.56
N GLY A 187 3.60 9.56 -5.24
CA GLY A 187 3.16 8.33 -4.58
C GLY A 187 1.68 8.02 -4.85
N GLY A 188 0.82 9.03 -4.70
CA GLY A 188 -0.59 9.00 -5.11
C GLY A 188 -1.47 7.94 -4.45
N TRP A 189 -1.06 7.35 -3.32
CA TRP A 189 -1.78 6.31 -2.58
C TRP A 189 -2.24 5.13 -3.44
N VAL A 190 -1.44 4.77 -4.45
CA VAL A 190 -1.77 3.71 -5.43
C VAL A 190 -1.60 2.29 -4.87
N ASP A 191 -1.00 2.15 -3.70
CA ASP A 191 -0.95 0.94 -2.90
C ASP A 191 -2.34 0.43 -2.51
N ASN A 192 -3.31 1.33 -2.27
CA ASN A 192 -4.66 0.99 -1.88
C ASN A 192 -5.43 0.26 -3.00
N PRO A 193 -5.58 0.80 -4.22
CA PRO A 193 -6.19 0.07 -5.33
C PRO A 193 -5.48 -1.26 -5.62
N PHE A 194 -4.15 -1.28 -5.62
CA PHE A 194 -3.38 -2.51 -5.82
C PHE A 194 -3.70 -3.57 -4.76
N PHE A 195 -3.78 -3.17 -3.47
CA PHE A 195 -4.11 -4.08 -2.38
C PHE A 195 -5.53 -4.64 -2.50
N TYR A 196 -6.50 -3.79 -2.83
CA TYR A 196 -7.89 -4.23 -3.05
C TYR A 196 -8.00 -5.18 -4.22
N GLU A 197 -7.38 -4.88 -5.36
CA GLU A 197 -7.43 -5.73 -6.54
C GLU A 197 -6.77 -7.09 -6.30
N THR A 198 -5.59 -7.10 -5.68
CA THR A 198 -4.89 -8.35 -5.35
C THR A 198 -5.69 -9.19 -4.36
N ALA A 199 -6.22 -8.58 -3.29
CA ALA A 199 -7.00 -9.30 -2.28
C ALA A 199 -8.29 -9.91 -2.84
N LEU A 200 -9.00 -9.19 -3.73
CA LEU A 200 -10.23 -9.67 -4.37
C LEU A 200 -9.99 -10.84 -5.33
N LYS A 201 -8.90 -10.79 -6.10
CA LYS A 201 -8.60 -11.80 -7.13
C LYS A 201 -7.88 -13.03 -6.57
N ALA A 202 -7.23 -12.92 -5.42
CA ALA A 202 -6.48 -14.02 -4.80
C ALA A 202 -7.41 -15.15 -4.34
N GLN A 203 -7.00 -16.38 -4.65
CA GLN A 203 -7.67 -17.61 -4.21
C GLN A 203 -7.03 -18.19 -2.94
N LYS A 204 -5.79 -17.83 -2.67
CA LYS A 204 -5.03 -18.30 -1.52
C LYS A 204 -4.24 -17.16 -0.91
N ILE A 205 -4.64 -16.75 0.27
CA ILE A 205 -3.98 -15.72 1.08
C ILE A 205 -3.52 -16.36 2.38
N ILE A 206 -2.32 -16.03 2.83
CA ILE A 206 -1.83 -16.35 4.18
C ILE A 206 -1.42 -15.06 4.86
N TYR A 207 -1.75 -14.96 6.15
CA TYR A 207 -1.27 -13.91 7.03
C TYR A 207 -0.38 -14.51 8.13
N LEU A 208 0.80 -13.93 8.32
CA LEU A 208 1.72 -14.26 9.42
C LEU A 208 1.61 -13.15 10.47
N ASP A 209 1.22 -13.51 11.69
CA ASP A 209 1.17 -12.55 12.81
C ASP A 209 2.58 -12.38 13.43
N LYS A 210 3.55 -12.13 12.54
CA LYS A 210 4.93 -11.82 12.91
C LYS A 210 5.28 -10.48 12.27
N PRO A 211 5.64 -9.45 13.06
CA PRO A 211 6.14 -8.21 12.49
C PRO A 211 7.49 -8.48 11.79
N VAL A 212 7.52 -8.25 10.49
CA VAL A 212 8.69 -8.52 9.62
C VAL A 212 9.21 -7.27 8.91
N TYR A 213 8.52 -6.15 9.09
CA TYR A 213 8.79 -4.90 8.40
C TYR A 213 8.78 -3.74 9.38
N PHE A 214 9.64 -2.74 9.17
CA PHE A 214 9.76 -1.55 10.01
C PHE A 214 9.34 -0.33 9.18
N TYR A 215 8.08 0.08 9.35
CA TYR A 215 7.47 1.21 8.65
C TYR A 215 7.80 2.50 9.37
N ARG A 216 8.60 3.37 8.73
CA ARG A 216 9.08 4.64 9.30
C ARG A 216 8.05 5.74 9.15
N GLU A 217 7.51 6.21 10.27
CA GLU A 217 6.55 7.31 10.33
C GLU A 217 7.22 8.69 10.45
N THR A 218 8.51 8.70 10.75
CA THR A 218 9.27 9.94 11.04
C THR A 218 9.84 10.63 9.81
N ASN A 219 9.74 10.04 8.61
CA ASN A 219 10.20 10.69 7.38
C ASN A 219 9.27 11.86 7.01
N PRO A 220 9.73 13.13 7.10
CA PRO A 220 8.89 14.29 6.81
C PRO A 220 8.50 14.41 5.33
N ASN A 221 9.23 13.71 4.45
CA ASN A 221 8.97 13.70 3.00
C ASN A 221 8.14 12.49 2.55
N SER A 222 7.62 11.69 3.49
CA SER A 222 6.75 10.56 3.14
C SER A 222 5.45 11.06 2.52
N SER A 223 4.85 10.24 1.65
CA SER A 223 3.57 10.56 1.01
C SER A 223 2.40 10.71 2.00
N THR A 224 2.56 10.20 3.22
CA THR A 224 1.59 10.36 4.32
C THR A 224 1.74 11.73 4.98
N ASN A 225 2.97 12.22 5.13
CA ASN A 225 3.26 13.50 5.78
C ASN A 225 3.19 14.69 4.81
N ASP A 226 3.43 14.50 3.49
CA ASP A 226 3.29 15.52 2.44
C ASP A 226 1.91 15.43 1.76
N PHE A 227 0.84 15.45 2.56
CA PHE A 227 -0.52 15.38 2.07
C PHE A 227 -1.06 16.78 1.74
N ASN A 228 -1.00 17.16 0.46
CA ASN A 228 -1.38 18.50 -0.04
C ASN A 228 -2.53 18.46 -1.08
N ASP A 229 -3.18 17.33 -1.30
CA ASP A 229 -4.30 17.17 -2.25
C ASP A 229 -5.46 16.44 -1.57
N ASP A 230 -6.37 17.20 -0.99
CA ASP A 230 -7.55 16.68 -0.29
C ASP A 230 -8.50 15.87 -1.19
N THR A 231 -8.37 15.97 -2.50
CA THR A 231 -9.15 15.15 -3.44
C THR A 231 -8.57 13.75 -3.63
N LEU A 232 -7.30 13.55 -3.30
CA LEU A 232 -6.57 12.31 -3.55
C LEU A 232 -7.20 11.08 -2.87
N PRO A 233 -7.59 11.11 -1.58
CA PRO A 233 -8.23 9.97 -0.95
C PRO A 233 -9.51 9.54 -1.66
N MET A 234 -10.33 10.51 -2.07
CA MET A 234 -11.59 10.23 -2.78
C MET A 234 -11.36 9.71 -4.20
N LYS A 235 -10.32 10.17 -4.90
CA LYS A 235 -9.89 9.60 -6.18
C LYS A 235 -9.53 8.13 -6.01
N ARG A 236 -8.77 7.78 -4.96
CA ARG A 236 -8.42 6.37 -4.67
C ARG A 236 -9.62 5.52 -4.27
N ILE A 237 -10.56 6.08 -3.53
CA ILE A 237 -11.83 5.40 -3.22
C ILE A 237 -12.61 5.09 -4.51
N LEU A 238 -12.66 6.01 -5.47
CA LEU A 238 -13.31 5.77 -6.76
C LEU A 238 -12.60 4.65 -7.54
N ASP A 239 -11.28 4.59 -7.53
CA ASP A 239 -10.53 3.51 -8.18
C ASP A 239 -10.84 2.16 -7.52
N MET A 240 -10.84 2.09 -6.19
CA MET A 240 -11.23 0.88 -5.46
C MET A 240 -12.69 0.50 -5.70
N TYR A 241 -13.59 1.46 -5.77
CA TYR A 241 -15.00 1.22 -6.09
C TYR A 241 -15.14 0.60 -7.50
N ASN A 242 -14.45 1.13 -8.50
CA ASN A 242 -14.43 0.56 -9.84
C ASN A 242 -13.92 -0.88 -9.85
N ILE A 243 -12.88 -1.19 -9.06
CA ILE A 243 -12.38 -2.56 -8.89
C ILE A 243 -13.47 -3.48 -8.30
N LEU A 244 -14.24 -3.02 -7.31
CA LEU A 244 -15.36 -3.79 -6.76
C LEU A 244 -16.44 -4.04 -7.82
N GLU A 245 -16.82 -3.02 -8.61
CA GLU A 245 -17.81 -3.16 -9.69
C GLU A 245 -17.34 -4.11 -10.79
N GLU A 246 -16.09 -3.98 -11.26
CA GLU A 246 -15.52 -4.84 -12.31
C GLU A 246 -15.42 -6.32 -11.88
N ASN A 247 -15.25 -6.57 -10.59
CA ASN A 247 -15.23 -7.91 -10.04
C ASN A 247 -16.61 -8.40 -9.55
N ASN A 248 -17.69 -7.63 -9.79
CA ASN A 248 -19.07 -7.95 -9.40
C ASN A 248 -19.20 -8.33 -7.91
N VAL A 249 -18.53 -7.58 -7.03
CA VAL A 249 -18.53 -7.86 -5.59
C VAL A 249 -19.90 -7.57 -5.00
N GLN A 250 -20.54 -8.60 -4.42
CA GLN A 250 -21.84 -8.54 -3.76
C GLN A 250 -21.77 -8.94 -2.28
N ASP A 251 -20.60 -9.31 -1.79
CA ASP A 251 -20.40 -9.73 -0.40
C ASP A 251 -20.51 -8.52 0.53
N GLU A 252 -21.51 -8.52 1.39
CA GLU A 252 -21.83 -7.43 2.30
C GLU A 252 -20.68 -7.11 3.27
N ASN A 253 -19.92 -8.12 3.70
CA ASN A 253 -18.78 -7.89 4.60
C ASN A 253 -17.61 -7.20 3.88
N ILE A 254 -17.33 -7.56 2.62
CA ILE A 254 -16.31 -6.87 1.83
C ILE A 254 -16.74 -5.41 1.60
N ILE A 255 -18.01 -5.19 1.24
CA ILE A 255 -18.59 -3.85 1.05
C ILE A 255 -18.53 -3.05 2.36
N PHE A 256 -18.80 -3.69 3.51
CA PHE A 256 -18.68 -3.06 4.83
C PHE A 256 -17.27 -2.53 5.10
N PHE A 257 -16.22 -3.33 4.88
CA PHE A 257 -14.84 -2.88 5.10
C PHE A 257 -14.42 -1.81 4.08
N PHE A 258 -14.94 -1.86 2.85
CA PHE A 258 -14.74 -0.78 1.88
C PHE A 258 -15.38 0.53 2.35
N TYR A 259 -16.62 0.53 2.82
CA TYR A 259 -17.26 1.72 3.36
C TYR A 259 -16.55 2.24 4.60
N LYS A 260 -16.08 1.34 5.46
CA LYS A 260 -15.26 1.72 6.62
C LYS A 260 -14.01 2.52 6.19
N ARG A 261 -13.31 2.07 5.15
CA ARG A 261 -12.17 2.78 4.56
C ARG A 261 -12.58 4.13 3.97
N LEU A 262 -13.67 4.18 3.24
CA LEU A 262 -14.21 5.42 2.68
C LEU A 262 -14.41 6.48 3.78
N PHE A 263 -15.04 6.12 4.88
CA PHE A 263 -15.31 7.07 5.95
C PHE A 263 -14.04 7.49 6.70
N ILE A 264 -13.08 6.57 6.91
CA ILE A 264 -11.75 6.91 7.45
C ILE A 264 -11.06 7.96 6.55
N TYR A 265 -11.17 7.83 5.22
CA TYR A 265 -10.56 8.79 4.30
C TYR A 265 -11.25 10.15 4.33
N ILE A 266 -12.57 10.20 4.56
CA ILE A 266 -13.29 11.45 4.80
C ILE A 266 -12.83 12.08 6.13
N GLU A 267 -12.62 11.28 7.18
CA GLU A 267 -12.10 11.75 8.47
C GLU A 267 -10.70 12.35 8.31
N ILE A 268 -9.79 11.69 7.59
CA ILE A 268 -8.44 12.22 7.30
C ILE A 268 -8.52 13.58 6.57
N ILE A 269 -9.39 13.71 5.57
CA ILE A 269 -9.60 14.99 4.87
C ILE A 269 -10.07 16.08 5.84
N LEU A 270 -11.00 15.75 6.73
CA LEU A 270 -11.51 16.70 7.72
C LEU A 270 -10.45 17.09 8.75
N GLU A 271 -9.68 16.15 9.26
CA GLU A 271 -8.58 16.39 10.20
C GLU A 271 -7.55 17.35 9.62
N ASN A 272 -7.19 17.18 8.33
CA ASN A 272 -6.29 18.10 7.62
C ASN A 272 -6.87 19.51 7.42
N ASN A 273 -8.18 19.68 7.60
CA ASN A 273 -8.91 20.93 7.44
C ASN A 273 -9.56 21.38 8.76
N ASP A 274 -8.84 21.22 9.88
CA ASP A 274 -9.26 21.66 11.23
C ASP A 274 -10.62 21.09 11.70
N ASN A 275 -11.09 19.99 11.10
CA ASN A 275 -12.42 19.41 11.28
C ASN A 275 -13.57 20.36 10.91
N ASP A 276 -13.29 21.39 10.11
CA ASP A 276 -14.27 22.37 9.63
C ASP A 276 -14.63 22.15 8.17
N LEU A 277 -15.90 21.83 7.88
CA LEU A 277 -16.43 21.69 6.53
C LEU A 277 -16.31 22.98 5.70
N ALA A 278 -16.32 24.15 6.35
CA ALA A 278 -16.18 25.42 5.65
C ALA A 278 -14.75 25.69 5.17
N SER A 279 -13.76 24.96 5.68
CA SER A 279 -12.37 25.02 5.22
C SER A 279 -12.11 24.20 3.97
N LEU A 280 -13.00 23.24 3.63
CA LEU A 280 -12.86 22.43 2.43
C LEU A 280 -13.10 23.26 1.17
N ASP A 281 -12.32 22.98 0.12
CA ASP A 281 -12.59 23.55 -1.20
C ASP A 281 -13.78 22.86 -1.89
N TYR A 282 -14.30 23.53 -2.93
CA TYR A 282 -15.46 23.05 -3.67
C TYR A 282 -15.18 21.72 -4.38
N GLU A 283 -13.97 21.53 -4.93
CA GLU A 283 -13.61 20.32 -5.67
C GLU A 283 -13.61 19.11 -4.75
N THR A 284 -13.00 19.24 -3.57
CA THR A 284 -12.97 18.20 -2.53
C THR A 284 -14.39 17.81 -2.10
N CYS A 285 -15.26 18.77 -1.84
CA CYS A 285 -16.66 18.51 -1.50
C CYS A 285 -17.40 17.75 -2.63
N CYS A 286 -17.16 18.13 -3.90
CA CYS A 286 -17.73 17.44 -5.05
C CYS A 286 -17.26 15.97 -5.15
N TYR A 287 -15.98 15.71 -4.89
CA TYR A 287 -15.47 14.33 -4.87
C TYR A 287 -16.10 13.51 -3.75
N ILE A 288 -16.16 14.03 -2.53
CA ILE A 288 -16.81 13.35 -1.41
C ILE A 288 -18.28 13.02 -1.74
N GLN A 289 -19.04 13.99 -2.24
CA GLN A 289 -20.44 13.76 -2.63
C GLN A 289 -20.57 12.73 -3.76
N ARG A 290 -19.68 12.78 -4.76
CA ARG A 290 -19.67 11.81 -5.87
C ARG A 290 -19.50 10.39 -5.38
N VAL A 291 -18.64 10.18 -4.39
CA VAL A 291 -18.43 8.86 -3.78
C VAL A 291 -19.61 8.46 -2.93
N LEU A 292 -20.10 9.36 -2.05
CA LEU A 292 -21.23 9.08 -1.16
C LEU A 292 -22.53 8.75 -1.90
N LYS A 293 -22.75 9.29 -3.12
CA LYS A 293 -23.88 8.91 -3.98
C LYS A 293 -23.85 7.45 -4.44
N LYS A 294 -22.69 6.79 -4.37
CA LYS A 294 -22.51 5.38 -4.72
C LYS A 294 -22.69 4.43 -3.52
N VAL A 295 -22.77 4.99 -2.31
CA VAL A 295 -22.94 4.22 -1.08
C VAL A 295 -24.39 3.79 -0.93
N ASP A 296 -24.60 2.50 -0.65
CA ASP A 296 -25.92 2.00 -0.29
C ASP A 296 -26.35 2.57 1.06
N TYR A 297 -27.36 3.44 1.01
CA TYR A 297 -27.85 4.14 2.19
C TYR A 297 -28.48 3.19 3.23
N ASP A 298 -29.18 2.16 2.79
CA ASP A 298 -29.81 1.21 3.72
C ASP A 298 -28.75 0.40 4.46
N PHE A 299 -27.63 0.09 3.79
CA PHE A 299 -26.48 -0.54 4.41
C PHE A 299 -25.84 0.38 5.46
N VAL A 300 -25.58 1.64 5.12
CA VAL A 300 -25.04 2.66 6.05
C VAL A 300 -25.95 2.83 7.26
N ARG A 301 -27.25 2.78 7.06
CA ARG A 301 -28.25 2.96 8.12
C ARG A 301 -28.27 1.82 9.12
N SER A 302 -28.04 0.59 8.68
CA SER A 302 -28.15 -0.61 9.50
C SER A 302 -26.87 -0.94 10.29
N GLU A 303 -25.69 -0.78 9.67
CA GLU A 303 -24.45 -1.39 10.15
C GLU A 303 -23.39 -0.39 10.63
N LEU A 304 -23.40 0.85 10.14
CA LEU A 304 -22.29 1.76 10.39
C LEU A 304 -22.40 2.54 11.71
N ILE A 305 -21.23 2.79 12.29
CA ILE A 305 -20.98 3.58 13.49
C ILE A 305 -21.67 4.95 13.38
N SER A 306 -22.18 5.46 14.48
CA SER A 306 -22.96 6.73 14.54
C SER A 306 -22.28 7.92 13.84
N ASN A 307 -20.96 8.02 13.92
CA ASN A 307 -20.19 9.10 13.29
C ASN A 307 -20.30 9.10 11.76
N PHE A 308 -20.28 7.92 11.12
CA PHE A 308 -20.40 7.81 9.67
C PHE A 308 -21.77 8.29 9.16
N LYS A 309 -22.84 8.01 9.91
CA LYS A 309 -24.16 8.56 9.60
C LYS A 309 -24.16 10.08 9.64
N VAL A 310 -23.52 10.66 10.65
CA VAL A 310 -23.41 12.13 10.78
C VAL A 310 -22.65 12.73 9.58
N LEU A 311 -21.51 12.14 9.21
CA LEU A 311 -20.73 12.59 8.06
C LEU A 311 -21.52 12.46 6.75
N TYR A 312 -22.18 11.32 6.54
CA TYR A 312 -23.01 11.11 5.36
C TYR A 312 -24.06 12.22 5.21
N TYR A 313 -24.83 12.50 6.27
CA TYR A 313 -25.86 13.54 6.23
C TYR A 313 -25.29 14.94 6.05
N LYS A 314 -24.15 15.27 6.66
CA LYS A 314 -23.49 16.56 6.49
C LYS A 314 -23.13 16.82 5.03
N PHE A 315 -22.46 15.85 4.38
CA PHE A 315 -22.03 16.01 2.97
C PHE A 315 -23.15 15.88 1.95
N MET A 316 -24.20 15.12 2.25
CA MET A 316 -25.36 14.97 1.37
C MET A 316 -26.43 16.04 1.59
N SER A 317 -26.22 16.97 2.50
CA SER A 317 -27.15 18.10 2.73
C SER A 317 -27.09 19.09 1.55
N PRO A 318 -28.25 19.52 1.00
CA PRO A 318 -28.31 20.58 -0.01
C PRO A 318 -27.68 21.91 0.47
N LEU A 319 -27.69 22.18 1.77
CA LEU A 319 -27.14 23.40 2.37
C LEU A 319 -25.62 23.51 2.18
N LEU A 320 -24.90 22.40 2.07
CA LEU A 320 -23.46 22.43 1.84
C LEU A 320 -23.13 23.06 0.50
N LEU A 321 -23.87 22.75 -0.57
CA LEU A 321 -23.63 23.32 -1.90
C LEU A 321 -24.00 24.81 -1.97
N GLN A 322 -25.09 25.23 -1.32
CA GLN A 322 -25.48 26.65 -1.25
C GLN A 322 -24.38 27.52 -0.63
N HIS A 323 -23.67 27.01 0.37
CA HIS A 323 -22.56 27.73 1.00
C HIS A 323 -21.43 28.10 0.01
N PHE A 324 -21.22 27.29 -1.01
CA PHE A 324 -20.21 27.57 -2.06
C PHE A 324 -20.72 28.46 -3.18
N GLU A 325 -22.05 28.50 -3.43
CA GLU A 325 -22.66 29.41 -4.43
C GLU A 325 -22.73 30.85 -3.95
N GLU A 326 -22.67 31.07 -2.62
CA GLU A 326 -22.71 32.40 -1.98
C GLU A 326 -21.33 33.01 -1.74
N ARG A 327 -20.24 32.29 -2.01
CA ARG A 327 -18.84 32.76 -1.95
C ARG A 327 -18.29 33.04 -3.34
#